data_784823a8a7c04fb921a7e92f937fedd1
#
_entry.id   784823a8a7c04fb921a7e92f937fedd1
#
_cell.length_a   1.000
_cell.length_b   1.000
_cell.length_c   1.000
_cell.angle_alpha   90.00
_cell.angle_beta   90.00
_cell.angle_gamma   90.00
#
_symmetry.space_group_name_H-M   'P 1'
#
loop_
_entity.id
_entity.type
_entity.pdbx_description
1 polymer ?
#
loop_
_entity_poly.entity_id
_entity_poly.type
_entity_poly.pdbx_seq_one_letter_code
_entity_poly.pdbx_strand_id
1 'polypeptide(L)'
;MTGHKSPSERRDSSFRVASWNLLRRIGAEAEDVARLIHAYRPDLLLLQEATEEIAALPSLVGGHFFRHPMQKRIYGLAAWSPHEVPRTSAIRLPTSVLPGRVPPRIAQLVKFEGITFANVHLSHGQFLNRFQLHHIAYALEGPAVIMGDFNAVGPIKVPEFRDVGPRKRTHKASNIVSLRLDRCITREVRCLSAAVLERGPSDHHPILLELAPAHQAAPGLAARK
;
A
#
# COMPACT_ATOMS: atom_id res chain seq x y z
N MET A 1 -34.38 -5.91 -1.08
CA MET A 1 -33.97 -6.25 -2.46
C MET A 1 -32.51 -5.90 -2.62
N THR A 2 -31.64 -6.86 -2.35
CA THR A 2 -30.17 -6.70 -2.49
C THR A 2 -29.80 -7.01 -3.94
N GLY A 3 -29.60 -5.97 -4.73
CA GLY A 3 -29.16 -6.12 -6.11
C GLY A 3 -27.75 -6.72 -6.17
N HIS A 4 -27.65 -8.00 -6.43
CA HIS A 4 -26.41 -8.64 -6.83
C HIS A 4 -26.06 -8.09 -8.22
N LYS A 5 -25.02 -7.26 -8.31
CA LYS A 5 -24.43 -6.87 -9.59
C LYS A 5 -23.94 -8.12 -10.32
N SER A 6 -24.24 -8.21 -11.61
CA SER A 6 -23.83 -9.34 -12.43
C SER A 6 -22.30 -9.44 -12.52
N PRO A 7 -21.73 -10.64 -12.78
CA PRO A 7 -20.28 -10.80 -12.91
C PRO A 7 -19.64 -9.96 -14.04
N SER A 8 -20.41 -9.54 -15.04
CA SER A 8 -19.96 -8.66 -16.13
C SER A 8 -19.82 -7.20 -15.71
N GLU A 9 -20.64 -6.69 -14.79
CA GLU A 9 -20.55 -5.32 -14.29
C GLU A 9 -19.40 -5.09 -13.32
N ARG A 10 -18.82 -6.16 -12.74
CA ARG A 10 -17.64 -6.08 -11.84
C ARG A 10 -16.31 -5.95 -12.57
N ARG A 11 -16.25 -6.11 -13.88
CA ARG A 11 -15.00 -6.12 -14.66
C ARG A 11 -14.46 -4.72 -14.98
N ASP A 12 -15.26 -3.67 -14.86
CA ASP A 12 -14.88 -2.29 -15.17
C ASP A 12 -14.85 -1.35 -13.96
N SER A 13 -15.04 -1.86 -12.74
CA SER A 13 -15.03 -1.02 -11.54
C SER A 13 -13.61 -0.63 -11.16
N SER A 14 -13.31 0.67 -11.16
CA SER A 14 -12.13 1.21 -10.51
C SER A 14 -12.37 1.32 -9.00
N PHE A 15 -11.29 1.33 -8.23
CA PHE A 15 -11.32 1.51 -6.79
C PHE A 15 -10.14 2.40 -6.35
N ARG A 16 -10.34 3.12 -5.25
CA ARG A 16 -9.36 4.06 -4.70
C ARG A 16 -8.56 3.42 -3.59
N VAL A 17 -7.24 3.47 -3.72
CA VAL A 17 -6.32 2.98 -2.69
C VAL A 17 -5.46 4.14 -2.22
N ALA A 18 -5.44 4.36 -0.91
CA ALA A 18 -4.54 5.32 -0.28
C ALA A 18 -3.43 4.61 0.51
N SER A 19 -2.29 5.27 0.65
CA SER A 19 -1.22 4.82 1.53
C SER A 19 -0.60 6.00 2.28
N TRP A 20 -0.30 5.80 3.57
CA TRP A 20 0.28 6.83 4.42
C TRP A 20 1.18 6.27 5.52
N ASN A 21 2.42 6.74 5.59
CA ASN A 21 3.29 6.53 6.75
C ASN A 21 2.92 7.58 7.82
N LEU A 22 2.48 7.12 9.00
CA LEU A 22 1.90 7.96 10.05
C LEU A 22 2.93 8.66 10.94
N LEU A 23 4.24 8.31 10.81
CA LEU A 23 5.29 8.80 11.72
C LEU A 23 5.00 8.47 13.20
N ARG A 24 4.47 7.29 13.47
CA ARG A 24 4.18 6.75 14.82
C ARG A 24 3.64 7.79 15.83
N ARG A 25 4.26 7.88 17.03
CA ARG A 25 3.74 8.66 18.19
C ARG A 25 3.73 10.19 18.04
N ILE A 26 4.46 10.74 17.07
CA ILE A 26 4.62 12.20 16.90
C ILE A 26 4.00 12.70 15.59
N GLY A 27 3.40 11.81 14.83
CA GLY A 27 2.79 12.12 13.54
C GLY A 27 1.27 12.07 13.60
N ALA A 28 0.67 11.41 12.61
CA ALA A 28 -0.77 11.34 12.45
C ALA A 28 -1.44 10.37 13.44
N GLU A 29 -2.55 10.80 14.00
CA GLU A 29 -3.41 10.06 14.92
C GLU A 29 -4.63 9.46 14.19
N ALA A 30 -5.49 8.73 14.90
CA ALA A 30 -6.67 8.09 14.31
C ALA A 30 -7.63 9.12 13.69
N GLU A 31 -7.77 10.29 14.30
CA GLU A 31 -8.61 11.41 13.83
C GLU A 31 -8.08 12.00 12.52
N ASP A 32 -6.75 12.05 12.33
CA ASP A 32 -6.15 12.50 11.07
C ASP A 32 -6.44 11.52 9.95
N VAL A 33 -6.34 10.22 10.26
CA VAL A 33 -6.67 9.14 9.33
C VAL A 33 -8.17 9.17 9.00
N ALA A 34 -9.03 9.42 9.99
CA ALA A 34 -10.48 9.58 9.80
C ALA A 34 -10.79 10.75 8.87
N ARG A 35 -10.11 11.91 9.03
CA ARG A 35 -10.26 13.05 8.12
C ARG A 35 -9.86 12.72 6.69
N LEU A 36 -8.77 11.96 6.49
CA LEU A 36 -8.37 11.48 5.17
C LEU A 36 -9.45 10.59 4.55
N ILE A 37 -9.99 9.66 5.33
CA ILE A 37 -11.07 8.75 4.87
C ILE A 37 -12.30 9.55 4.45
N HIS A 38 -12.74 10.50 5.27
CA HIS A 38 -13.90 11.34 4.94
C HIS A 38 -13.69 12.19 3.67
N ALA A 39 -12.49 12.76 3.52
CA ALA A 39 -12.18 13.63 2.38
C ALA A 39 -12.03 12.86 1.05
N TYR A 40 -11.38 11.71 1.07
CA TYR A 40 -10.98 11.02 -0.15
C TYR A 40 -11.70 9.70 -0.39
N ARG A 41 -12.38 9.15 0.60
CA ARG A 41 -13.19 7.90 0.54
C ARG A 41 -12.46 6.76 -0.15
N PRO A 42 -11.31 6.33 0.36
CA PRO A 42 -10.60 5.19 -0.21
C PRO A 42 -11.38 3.89 0.06
N ASP A 43 -11.33 2.95 -0.89
CA ASP A 43 -11.87 1.61 -0.73
C ASP A 43 -10.90 0.71 0.05
N LEU A 44 -9.60 1.03 -0.02
CA LEU A 44 -8.53 0.41 0.76
C LEU A 44 -7.53 1.47 1.22
N LEU A 45 -7.17 1.46 2.50
CA LEU A 45 -6.14 2.32 3.07
C LEU A 45 -5.02 1.47 3.68
N LEU A 46 -3.79 1.73 3.28
CA LEU A 46 -2.58 1.05 3.73
C LEU A 46 -1.74 1.99 4.59
N LEU A 47 -1.51 1.62 5.85
CA LEU A 47 -0.83 2.47 6.83
C LEU A 47 0.52 1.87 7.24
N GLN A 48 1.52 2.71 7.34
CA GLN A 48 2.82 2.37 7.89
C GLN A 48 3.04 3.15 9.20
N GLU A 49 3.86 2.61 10.07
CA GLU A 49 4.11 3.10 11.44
C GLU A 49 2.84 3.23 12.30
N ALA A 50 1.80 2.45 11.98
CA ALA A 50 0.56 2.42 12.76
C ALA A 50 0.79 1.86 14.16
N THR A 51 0.52 2.67 15.18
CA THR A 51 0.55 2.27 16.59
C THR A 51 -0.75 1.56 16.98
N GLU A 52 -0.87 1.13 18.24
CA GLU A 52 -2.08 0.45 18.70
C GLU A 52 -3.28 1.41 18.78
N GLU A 53 -3.04 2.68 19.06
CA GLU A 53 -4.04 3.73 19.17
C GLU A 53 -4.83 3.93 17.85
N ILE A 54 -4.22 3.64 16.71
CA ILE A 54 -4.90 3.69 15.39
C ILE A 54 -6.03 2.65 15.30
N ALA A 55 -6.06 1.65 16.16
CA ALA A 55 -7.15 0.67 16.22
C ALA A 55 -8.51 1.29 16.66
N ALA A 56 -8.52 2.53 17.14
CA ALA A 56 -9.75 3.30 17.37
C ALA A 56 -10.47 3.73 16.07
N LEU A 57 -9.81 3.63 14.92
CA LEU A 57 -10.31 4.10 13.62
C LEU A 57 -11.72 3.58 13.25
N PRO A 58 -12.07 2.28 13.42
CA PRO A 58 -13.43 1.81 13.15
C PRO A 58 -14.51 2.48 14.00
N SER A 59 -14.18 2.93 15.20
CA SER A 59 -15.12 3.66 16.05
C SER A 59 -15.41 5.08 15.54
N LEU A 60 -14.50 5.65 14.75
CA LEU A 60 -14.62 7.00 14.18
C LEU A 60 -15.31 6.99 12.81
N VAL A 61 -15.03 6.01 11.98
CA VAL A 61 -15.46 6.01 10.57
C VAL A 61 -16.14 4.70 10.12
N GLY A 62 -16.30 3.75 11.03
CA GLY A 62 -16.76 2.39 10.68
C GLY A 62 -15.72 1.60 9.90
N GLY A 63 -16.17 0.51 9.25
CA GLY A 63 -15.30 -0.35 8.44
C GLY A 63 -14.48 -1.34 9.27
N HIS A 64 -13.48 -1.92 8.62
CA HIS A 64 -12.67 -3.01 9.14
C HIS A 64 -11.21 -2.61 9.18
N PHE A 65 -10.55 -2.86 10.31
CA PHE A 65 -9.16 -2.49 10.55
C PHE A 65 -8.33 -3.72 10.92
N PHE A 66 -7.17 -3.87 10.29
CA PHE A 66 -6.28 -5.02 10.45
C PHE A 66 -4.85 -4.51 10.67
N ARG A 67 -4.25 -4.84 11.81
CA ARG A 67 -2.89 -4.45 12.15
C ARG A 67 -1.98 -5.66 12.32
N HIS A 68 -0.80 -5.56 11.73
CA HIS A 68 0.31 -6.49 11.95
C HIS A 68 1.45 -5.75 12.67
N PRO A 69 1.65 -5.99 13.99
CA PRO A 69 2.73 -5.35 14.73
C PRO A 69 4.08 -5.81 14.24
N MET A 70 5.05 -4.92 14.21
CA MET A 70 6.44 -5.28 13.99
C MET A 70 7.06 -5.84 15.27
N GLN A 71 7.88 -6.88 15.13
CA GLN A 71 8.55 -7.53 16.25
C GLN A 71 9.37 -6.52 17.08
N LYS A 72 9.14 -6.49 18.40
CA LYS A 72 9.78 -5.59 19.36
C LYS A 72 9.64 -4.09 19.02
N ARG A 73 8.54 -3.69 18.36
CA ARG A 73 8.20 -2.31 18.05
C ARG A 73 6.79 -1.99 18.52
N ILE A 74 6.56 -0.73 18.88
CA ILE A 74 5.24 -0.22 19.26
C ILE A 74 4.33 0.02 18.06
N TYR A 75 4.88 -0.01 16.84
CA TYR A 75 4.20 0.26 15.59
C TYR A 75 4.27 -0.93 14.65
N GLY A 76 3.47 -0.91 13.61
CA GLY A 76 3.41 -1.94 12.60
C GLY A 76 2.84 -1.44 11.28
N LEU A 77 2.36 -2.37 10.48
CA LEU A 77 1.58 -2.09 9.28
C LEU A 77 0.11 -2.31 9.60
N ALA A 78 -0.75 -1.48 9.01
CA ALA A 78 -2.19 -1.66 9.14
C ALA A 78 -2.89 -1.43 7.80
N ALA A 79 -4.07 -2.01 7.66
CA ALA A 79 -4.98 -1.78 6.57
C ALA A 79 -6.37 -1.48 7.11
N TRP A 80 -7.10 -0.61 6.41
CA TRP A 80 -8.49 -0.33 6.66
C TRP A 80 -9.28 -0.36 5.35
N SER A 81 -10.52 -0.83 5.41
CA SER A 81 -11.48 -0.81 4.31
C SER A 81 -12.89 -0.60 4.85
N PRO A 82 -13.79 0.12 4.13
CA PRO A 82 -15.20 0.20 4.49
C PRO A 82 -15.91 -1.15 4.37
N HIS A 83 -15.35 -2.06 3.60
CA HIS A 83 -15.88 -3.41 3.36
C HIS A 83 -15.04 -4.47 4.05
N GLU A 84 -15.64 -5.61 4.32
CA GLU A 84 -14.91 -6.75 4.87
C GLU A 84 -13.81 -7.20 3.89
N VAL A 85 -12.59 -7.28 4.39
CA VAL A 85 -11.43 -7.79 3.65
C VAL A 85 -11.18 -9.22 4.14
N PRO A 86 -11.31 -10.22 3.24
CA PRO A 86 -11.10 -11.60 3.60
C PRO A 86 -9.70 -11.81 4.02
N ARG A 87 -9.16 -12.04 5.03
CA ARG A 87 -7.82 -12.38 5.52
C ARG A 87 -6.70 -11.43 5.08
N THR A 88 -6.03 -10.90 6.08
CA THR A 88 -4.70 -10.32 5.93
C THR A 88 -3.65 -11.32 6.44
N SER A 89 -2.50 -11.33 5.80
CA SER A 89 -1.34 -12.11 6.22
C SER A 89 -0.09 -11.25 6.20
N ALA A 90 1.03 -11.76 6.68
CA ALA A 90 2.29 -11.04 6.61
C ALA A 90 3.44 -11.97 6.21
N ILE A 91 4.35 -11.48 5.40
CA ILE A 91 5.61 -12.14 5.07
C ILE A 91 6.76 -11.41 5.75
N ARG A 92 7.72 -12.18 6.27
CA ARG A 92 8.96 -11.62 6.82
C ARG A 92 9.89 -11.22 5.69
N LEU A 93 10.48 -10.04 5.81
CA LEU A 93 11.42 -9.55 4.81
C LEU A 93 12.86 -9.86 5.19
N PRO A 94 13.75 -10.03 4.19
CA PRO A 94 15.17 -10.16 4.42
C PRO A 94 15.72 -9.04 5.29
N THR A 95 16.61 -9.37 6.21
CA THR A 95 17.31 -8.44 7.09
C THR A 95 18.74 -8.23 6.63
N SER A 96 19.41 -7.20 7.16
CA SER A 96 20.85 -7.01 6.96
C SER A 96 21.64 -8.18 7.52
N VAL A 97 22.71 -8.56 6.83
CA VAL A 97 23.69 -9.55 7.33
C VAL A 97 24.44 -9.07 8.57
N LEU A 98 24.40 -7.75 8.85
CA LEU A 98 25.01 -7.17 10.06
C LEU A 98 23.97 -7.19 11.19
N PRO A 99 24.18 -8.00 12.24
CA PRO A 99 23.24 -8.10 13.35
C PRO A 99 22.97 -6.74 14.03
N GLY A 100 21.71 -6.49 14.40
CA GLY A 100 21.31 -5.36 15.25
C GLY A 100 21.23 -3.99 14.58
N ARG A 101 21.73 -3.81 13.35
CA ARG A 101 21.70 -2.51 12.65
C ARG A 101 20.37 -2.15 12.00
N VAL A 102 19.62 -3.13 11.56
CA VAL A 102 18.33 -2.89 10.86
C VAL A 102 17.26 -3.74 11.51
N PRO A 103 16.15 -3.14 11.97
CA PRO A 103 15.05 -3.90 12.56
C PRO A 103 14.40 -4.82 11.50
N PRO A 104 13.95 -6.02 11.92
CA PRO A 104 13.17 -6.88 11.04
C PRO A 104 11.94 -6.14 10.47
N ARG A 105 11.70 -6.31 9.18
CA ARG A 105 10.56 -5.76 8.47
C ARG A 105 9.63 -6.88 8.01
N ILE A 106 8.38 -6.52 7.81
CA ILE A 106 7.35 -7.37 7.21
C ILE A 106 6.70 -6.65 6.03
N ALA A 107 6.07 -7.39 5.14
CA ALA A 107 5.06 -6.89 4.23
C ALA A 107 3.71 -7.46 4.67
N GLN A 108 2.70 -6.61 4.86
CA GLN A 108 1.32 -7.02 5.11
C GLN A 108 0.64 -7.28 3.79
N LEU A 109 0.09 -8.47 3.62
CA LEU A 109 -0.65 -8.84 2.42
C LEU A 109 -2.15 -8.72 2.67
N VAL A 110 -2.82 -8.03 1.76
CA VAL A 110 -4.28 -7.79 1.78
C VAL A 110 -4.84 -8.21 0.44
N LYS A 111 -5.79 -9.15 0.42
CA LYS A 111 -6.53 -9.48 -0.81
C LYS A 111 -7.74 -8.59 -0.93
N PHE A 112 -7.82 -7.83 -2.02
CA PHE A 112 -8.90 -6.90 -2.29
C PHE A 112 -9.22 -6.90 -3.80
N GLU A 113 -10.48 -7.04 -4.18
CA GLU A 113 -10.96 -7.07 -5.59
C GLU A 113 -10.15 -8.02 -6.51
N GLY A 114 -9.78 -9.20 -6.01
CA GLY A 114 -9.02 -10.20 -6.77
C GLY A 114 -7.53 -9.86 -6.93
N ILE A 115 -7.05 -8.77 -6.34
CA ILE A 115 -5.66 -8.30 -6.38
C ILE A 115 -5.02 -8.50 -5.02
N THR A 116 -3.76 -8.92 -4.99
CA THR A 116 -2.97 -8.97 -3.76
C THR A 116 -2.20 -7.68 -3.56
N PHE A 117 -2.53 -6.93 -2.51
CA PHE A 117 -1.81 -5.74 -2.07
C PHE A 117 -0.76 -6.10 -1.03
N ALA A 118 0.48 -5.69 -1.26
CA ALA A 118 1.55 -5.72 -0.27
C ALA A 118 1.77 -4.31 0.30
N ASN A 119 1.29 -4.07 1.51
CA ASN A 119 1.58 -2.88 2.28
C ASN A 119 2.99 -3.00 2.86
N VAL A 120 3.85 -2.02 2.61
CA VAL A 120 5.27 -2.10 2.95
C VAL A 120 5.80 -0.85 3.65
N HIS A 121 6.73 -1.09 4.58
CA HIS A 121 7.64 -0.08 5.11
C HIS A 121 9.05 -0.70 5.07
N LEU A 122 9.79 -0.44 3.99
CA LEU A 122 11.06 -1.09 3.71
C LEU A 122 12.21 -0.49 4.54
N SER A 123 13.34 -1.16 4.53
CA SER A 123 14.54 -0.71 5.23
C SER A 123 15.21 0.46 4.52
N HIS A 124 15.91 1.32 5.26
CA HIS A 124 16.59 2.51 4.70
C HIS A 124 17.77 2.20 3.76
N GLY A 125 18.39 1.04 3.84
CA GLY A 125 19.54 0.69 3.01
C GLY A 125 19.14 0.50 1.54
N GLN A 126 19.80 1.24 0.61
CA GLN A 126 19.41 1.26 -0.82
C GLN A 126 19.51 -0.10 -1.53
N PHE A 127 20.42 -0.98 -1.09
CA PHE A 127 20.49 -2.36 -1.58
C PHE A 127 19.46 -3.25 -0.90
N LEU A 128 19.32 -3.13 0.42
CA LEU A 128 18.41 -3.97 1.20
C LEU A 128 16.95 -3.74 0.82
N ASN A 129 16.52 -2.48 0.66
CA ASN A 129 15.13 -2.19 0.28
C ASN A 129 14.78 -2.76 -1.11
N ARG A 130 15.71 -2.74 -2.06
CA ARG A 130 15.51 -3.37 -3.38
C ARG A 130 15.46 -4.89 -3.28
N PHE A 131 16.33 -5.48 -2.48
CA PHE A 131 16.29 -6.93 -2.22
C PHE A 131 14.97 -7.35 -1.56
N GLN A 132 14.49 -6.56 -0.60
CA GLN A 132 13.18 -6.76 0.00
C GLN A 132 12.04 -6.66 -1.01
N LEU A 133 12.09 -5.69 -1.94
CA LEU A 133 11.10 -5.56 -3.03
C LEU A 133 11.08 -6.78 -3.94
N HIS A 134 12.25 -7.28 -4.35
CA HIS A 134 12.33 -8.48 -5.18
C HIS A 134 11.79 -9.71 -4.43
N HIS A 135 12.10 -9.84 -3.14
CA HIS A 135 11.57 -10.92 -2.30
C HIS A 135 10.04 -10.89 -2.22
N ILE A 136 9.44 -9.70 -2.05
CA ILE A 136 7.98 -9.54 -2.07
C ILE A 136 7.42 -9.90 -3.44
N ALA A 137 7.98 -9.35 -4.51
CA ALA A 137 7.51 -9.58 -5.87
C ALA A 137 7.53 -11.06 -6.25
N TYR A 138 8.54 -11.80 -5.82
CA TYR A 138 8.64 -13.25 -6.03
C TYR A 138 7.58 -14.04 -5.24
N ALA A 139 7.21 -13.57 -4.06
CA ALA A 139 6.20 -14.22 -3.22
C ALA A 139 4.75 -13.92 -3.64
N LEU A 140 4.54 -12.95 -4.54
CA LEU A 140 3.20 -12.59 -5.02
C LEU A 140 2.86 -13.33 -6.30
N GLU A 141 1.65 -13.86 -6.38
CA GLU A 141 1.10 -14.52 -7.56
C GLU A 141 -0.01 -13.67 -8.19
N GLY A 142 -0.16 -13.73 -9.54
CA GLY A 142 -1.21 -13.06 -10.31
C GLY A 142 -1.19 -11.53 -10.17
N PRO A 143 -2.36 -10.87 -10.30
CA PRO A 143 -2.46 -9.43 -10.19
C PRO A 143 -2.02 -8.94 -8.82
N ALA A 144 -1.07 -7.99 -8.79
CA ALA A 144 -0.45 -7.56 -7.55
C ALA A 144 -0.09 -6.07 -7.54
N VAL A 145 -0.14 -5.50 -6.33
CA VAL A 145 0.27 -4.12 -6.03
C VAL A 145 1.21 -4.13 -4.83
N ILE A 146 2.36 -3.52 -4.95
CA ILE A 146 3.24 -3.23 -3.80
C ILE A 146 3.20 -1.73 -3.57
N MET A 147 2.75 -1.29 -2.39
CA MET A 147 2.51 0.11 -2.09
C MET A 147 2.91 0.45 -0.65
N GLY A 148 3.46 1.64 -0.45
CA GLY A 148 3.86 2.13 0.87
C GLY A 148 5.16 2.91 0.85
N ASP A 149 5.80 3.01 2.01
CA ASP A 149 7.10 3.63 2.16
C ASP A 149 8.22 2.66 1.75
N PHE A 150 8.80 2.91 0.57
CA PHE A 150 9.88 2.09 0.05
C PHE A 150 11.25 2.46 0.62
N ASN A 151 11.39 3.62 1.26
CA ASN A 151 12.69 4.17 1.69
C ASN A 151 13.75 4.13 0.57
N ALA A 152 13.30 4.14 -0.68
CA ALA A 152 14.15 3.95 -1.86
C ALA A 152 14.24 5.24 -2.67
N VAL A 153 15.47 5.73 -2.82
CA VAL A 153 15.80 6.88 -3.67
C VAL A 153 16.16 6.39 -5.08
N GLY A 154 15.80 7.17 -6.10
CA GLY A 154 16.09 6.85 -7.50
C GLY A 154 15.14 5.82 -8.12
N PRO A 155 15.46 5.30 -9.31
CA PRO A 155 14.61 4.35 -10.02
C PRO A 155 14.42 3.03 -9.28
N ILE A 156 13.21 2.48 -9.36
CA ILE A 156 12.87 1.14 -8.91
C ILE A 156 12.63 0.29 -10.16
N LYS A 157 13.32 -0.85 -10.23
CA LYS A 157 13.14 -1.86 -11.28
C LYS A 157 12.87 -3.19 -10.61
N VAL A 158 11.66 -3.71 -10.78
CA VAL A 158 11.23 -5.04 -10.32
C VAL A 158 10.62 -5.73 -11.53
N PRO A 159 11.07 -6.93 -11.91
CA PRO A 159 10.52 -7.65 -13.06
C PRO A 159 8.99 -7.72 -13.00
N GLU A 160 8.34 -7.55 -14.15
CA GLU A 160 6.88 -7.58 -14.33
C GLU A 160 6.11 -6.44 -13.63
N PHE A 161 6.72 -5.68 -12.73
CA PHE A 161 6.09 -4.54 -12.06
C PHE A 161 6.43 -3.22 -12.74
N ARG A 162 5.44 -2.32 -12.78
CA ARG A 162 5.56 -0.95 -13.28
C ARG A 162 5.37 0.05 -12.14
N ASP A 163 6.25 1.05 -12.03
CA ASP A 163 6.10 2.16 -11.09
C ASP A 163 5.02 3.13 -11.59
N VAL A 164 3.85 3.06 -10.96
CA VAL A 164 2.65 3.85 -11.28
C VAL A 164 2.35 4.92 -10.23
N GLY A 165 3.10 4.93 -9.12
CA GLY A 165 2.93 5.93 -8.07
C GLY A 165 3.21 7.36 -8.54
N PRO A 166 2.71 8.38 -7.79
CA PRO A 166 2.89 9.78 -8.16
C PRO A 166 4.37 10.14 -8.27
N ARG A 167 4.73 11.01 -9.21
CA ARG A 167 6.12 11.45 -9.44
C ARG A 167 6.59 12.55 -8.49
N LYS A 168 5.67 13.19 -7.77
CA LYS A 168 5.97 14.23 -6.80
C LYS A 168 6.69 13.67 -5.56
N ARG A 169 7.39 14.53 -4.84
CA ARG A 169 8.03 14.22 -3.57
C ARG A 169 6.96 13.94 -2.51
N THR A 170 7.18 12.93 -1.67
CA THR A 170 6.21 12.45 -0.68
C THR A 170 6.70 12.53 0.75
N HIS A 171 8.00 12.77 0.95
CA HIS A 171 8.61 12.86 2.28
C HIS A 171 9.41 14.14 2.39
N LYS A 172 9.36 14.79 3.57
CA LYS A 172 10.06 16.03 3.85
C LYS A 172 10.83 15.91 5.18
N ALA A 173 12.07 15.43 5.10
CA ALA A 173 12.93 15.34 6.26
C ALA A 173 13.38 16.74 6.72
N SER A 174 13.17 17.06 8.00
CA SER A 174 13.63 18.30 8.67
C SER A 174 13.40 19.58 7.86
N ASN A 175 12.36 19.62 7.03
CA ASN A 175 12.04 20.72 6.12
C ASN A 175 13.11 21.08 5.06
N ILE A 176 14.19 20.31 4.95
CA ILE A 176 15.33 20.63 4.07
C ILE A 176 15.36 19.70 2.86
N VAL A 177 15.27 18.37 3.07
CA VAL A 177 15.39 17.40 1.98
C VAL A 177 14.03 16.78 1.68
N SER A 178 13.58 16.97 0.45
CA SER A 178 12.33 16.34 0.00
C SER A 178 12.62 15.17 -0.92
N LEU A 179 12.11 14.00 -0.59
CA LEU A 179 12.33 12.74 -1.32
C LEU A 179 11.00 12.13 -1.77
N ARG A 180 11.05 11.31 -2.80
CA ARG A 180 9.95 10.45 -3.23
C ARG A 180 10.17 9.06 -2.64
N LEU A 181 9.66 8.80 -1.44
CA LEU A 181 9.81 7.53 -0.72
C LEU A 181 8.57 6.65 -0.80
N ASP A 182 7.39 7.28 -0.78
CA ASP A 182 6.11 6.58 -0.90
C ASP A 182 5.83 6.28 -2.36
N ARG A 183 5.62 5.01 -2.66
CA ARG A 183 5.52 4.52 -4.04
C ARG A 183 4.41 3.48 -4.19
N CYS A 184 4.07 3.23 -5.44
CA CYS A 184 3.20 2.14 -5.86
C CYS A 184 3.76 1.52 -7.13
N ILE A 185 3.96 0.20 -7.12
CA ILE A 185 4.29 -0.59 -8.30
C ILE A 185 3.23 -1.66 -8.51
N THR A 186 2.89 -1.95 -9.76
CA THR A 186 1.78 -2.86 -10.10
C THR A 186 2.20 -3.89 -11.13
N ARG A 187 1.65 -5.09 -11.02
CA ARG A 187 1.66 -6.16 -12.01
C ARG A 187 0.22 -6.53 -12.34
N GLU A 188 -0.15 -6.54 -13.62
CA GLU A 188 -1.50 -6.85 -14.12
C GLU A 188 -2.62 -5.98 -13.51
N VAL A 189 -2.28 -4.75 -13.09
CA VAL A 189 -3.22 -3.75 -12.56
C VAL A 189 -2.96 -2.42 -13.26
N ARG A 190 -4.02 -1.81 -13.78
CA ARG A 190 -3.97 -0.48 -14.40
C ARG A 190 -4.07 0.60 -13.33
N CYS A 191 -3.30 1.66 -13.48
CA CYS A 191 -3.45 2.87 -12.71
C CYS A 191 -4.12 3.93 -13.59
N LEU A 192 -5.25 4.44 -13.17
CA LEU A 192 -6.04 5.45 -13.87
C LEU A 192 -5.62 6.85 -13.44
N SER A 193 -5.33 7.03 -12.15
CA SER A 193 -4.82 8.28 -11.61
C SER A 193 -3.92 8.05 -10.41
N ALA A 194 -3.00 8.97 -10.13
CA ALA A 194 -2.13 8.95 -8.97
C ALA A 194 -1.85 10.38 -8.47
N ALA A 195 -2.06 10.61 -7.19
CA ALA A 195 -1.90 11.91 -6.55
C ALA A 195 -1.11 11.80 -5.24
N VAL A 196 -0.39 12.87 -4.92
CA VAL A 196 0.13 13.15 -3.56
C VAL A 196 -0.87 14.08 -2.90
N LEU A 197 -1.35 13.68 -1.73
CA LEU A 197 -2.33 14.43 -0.97
C LEU A 197 -1.67 15.47 -0.06
N GLU A 198 -2.47 16.30 0.57
CA GLU A 198 -2.00 17.25 1.55
C GLU A 198 -1.38 16.52 2.74
N ARG A 199 -0.25 17.03 3.19
CA ARG A 199 0.48 16.46 4.32
C ARG A 199 -0.21 16.84 5.62
N GLY A 200 -0.64 15.88 6.38
CA GLY A 200 -1.08 16.06 7.76
C GLY A 200 0.09 16.26 8.74
N PRO A 201 -0.04 15.81 10.00
CA PRO A 201 1.00 15.91 11.01
C PRO A 201 2.26 15.08 10.73
N SER A 202 2.18 14.06 9.85
CA SER A 202 3.33 13.22 9.47
C SER A 202 4.36 14.00 8.65
N ASP A 203 5.61 13.54 8.59
CA ASP A 203 6.63 14.00 7.65
C ASP A 203 6.45 13.38 6.24
N HIS A 204 5.56 12.41 6.10
CA HIS A 204 5.12 11.83 4.84
C HIS A 204 3.79 12.40 4.36
N HIS A 205 3.69 12.61 3.04
CA HIS A 205 2.43 12.88 2.35
C HIS A 205 1.70 11.57 2.05
N PRO A 206 0.40 11.48 2.28
CA PRO A 206 -0.38 10.37 1.76
C PRO A 206 -0.34 10.35 0.23
N ILE A 207 -0.37 9.15 -0.35
CA ILE A 207 -0.58 8.96 -1.78
C ILE A 207 -1.92 8.27 -2.02
N LEU A 208 -2.63 8.70 -3.07
CA LEU A 208 -3.91 8.16 -3.47
C LEU A 208 -3.82 7.74 -4.93
N LEU A 209 -4.25 6.51 -5.23
CA LEU A 209 -4.32 5.99 -6.58
C LEU A 209 -5.73 5.48 -6.87
N GLU A 210 -6.16 5.68 -8.10
CA GLU A 210 -7.31 4.99 -8.67
C GLU A 210 -6.80 3.84 -9.53
N LEU A 211 -7.18 2.63 -9.16
CA LEU A 211 -6.70 1.39 -9.78
C LEU A 211 -7.88 0.61 -10.38
N ALA A 212 -7.60 -0.18 -11.41
CA ALA A 212 -8.53 -1.14 -11.99
C ALA A 212 -7.79 -2.42 -12.38
N PRO A 213 -8.44 -3.60 -12.34
CA PRO A 213 -7.86 -4.82 -12.91
C PRO A 213 -7.43 -4.60 -14.36
N ALA A 214 -6.31 -5.18 -14.78
CA ALA A 214 -5.99 -5.20 -16.19
C ALA A 214 -7.03 -6.11 -16.88
N HIS A 215 -7.68 -5.62 -17.95
CA HIS A 215 -8.49 -6.49 -18.80
C HIS A 215 -7.61 -7.63 -19.30
N GLN A 216 -7.93 -8.87 -18.94
CA GLN A 216 -7.51 -10.00 -19.75
C GLN A 216 -8.21 -9.82 -21.11
N ALA A 217 -7.45 -9.52 -22.15
CA ALA A 217 -7.96 -9.63 -23.50
C ALA A 217 -8.61 -11.03 -23.60
N ALA A 218 -9.88 -11.06 -24.00
CA ALA A 218 -10.55 -12.33 -24.26
C ALA A 218 -9.60 -13.18 -25.13
N PRO A 219 -9.41 -14.48 -24.85
CA PRO A 219 -8.56 -15.33 -25.68
C PRO A 219 -9.08 -15.18 -27.11
N GLY A 220 -8.20 -14.64 -27.98
CA GLY A 220 -8.55 -14.32 -29.35
C GLY A 220 -9.14 -15.55 -30.02
N LEU A 221 -10.29 -15.35 -30.68
CA LEU A 221 -10.86 -16.31 -31.63
C LEU A 221 -9.73 -16.64 -32.61
N ALA A 222 -9.10 -17.80 -32.42
CA ALA A 222 -8.14 -18.32 -33.38
C ALA A 222 -8.82 -18.33 -34.75
N ALA A 223 -8.33 -17.51 -35.65
CA ALA A 223 -8.81 -17.49 -37.05
C ALA A 223 -8.69 -18.92 -37.62
N ARG A 224 -9.82 -19.55 -37.81
CA ARG A 224 -9.91 -20.74 -38.63
C ARG A 224 -9.54 -20.31 -40.08
N LYS A 225 -8.41 -20.72 -40.53
CA LYS A 225 -8.11 -20.87 -41.98
C LYS A 225 -8.49 -22.27 -42.40
#